data_45a89549944b32898402bfbbb23c562a
#
_entry.id   45a89549944b32898402bfbbb23c562a
#
_cell.length_a   1.000
_cell.length_b   1.000
_cell.length_c   1.000
_cell.angle_alpha   90.00
_cell.angle_beta   90.00
_cell.angle_gamma   90.00
#
_symmetry.space_group_name_H-M   'P 1'
#
loop_
_entity.id
_entity.type
_entity.pdbx_description
1 polymer ?
#
loop_
_entity_poly.entity_id
_entity_poly.type
_entity_poly.pdbx_seq_one_letter_code
_entity_poly.pdbx_strand_id
1 'polypeptide(L)'
;MLRISPIILALLLLTACGGKVITETEAKRSPPPPKPPSSVPMWLGSTSRNFYGTGPWSDKPLEVVWEFETKFISGRLHKDPWGGSSWPGQPSVDSTHVYFGSADGNLYCLDAKDGSLVWSYKTTDSLKATPTIVGDRLIASGLDHYIYCVDARTGTLIWKYKTGFEVDCSAAVIDGRVYFGGEDGFFYALNLEDGALIYKTERLGSMEGSFSVVDGRAYVGTEQGDLYCLNLTDGSTVWKARIGADSDSTPAVYEGMVYTAAENGCVYAFRQATGELVWKYQAVGGTTKEKSGFWASPIVANGRVHIGSSNGHLYCLTADKGEVVWRYKARGPIWGTSPLVDGRLVFGDKAGWLHSVSAEDGQGISELKIGDNINATPAILGGRIYIGAFNGKLYSLK
;
A
#
# COMPACT_ATOMS: atom_id res chain seq x y z
N MET A 1 65.38 27.65 45.81
CA MET A 1 64.57 28.45 46.72
C MET A 1 63.13 28.45 46.24
N LEU A 2 62.30 27.71 46.95
CA LEU A 2 60.88 27.55 46.68
C LEU A 2 60.11 28.84 47.08
N ARG A 3 59.11 29.21 46.27
CA ARG A 3 58.03 30.06 46.73
C ARG A 3 56.70 29.44 46.37
N ILE A 4 55.97 29.06 47.38
CA ILE A 4 54.62 28.56 47.39
C ILE A 4 53.68 29.77 47.50
N SER A 5 52.64 29.86 46.70
CA SER A 5 51.50 30.79 46.85
C SER A 5 50.21 30.06 47.16
N PRO A 6 49.34 30.53 48.02
CA PRO A 6 48.20 29.80 48.51
C PRO A 6 46.94 30.02 47.61
N ILE A 7 46.18 28.95 47.45
CA ILE A 7 44.85 28.95 46.80
C ILE A 7 43.82 29.29 47.86
N ILE A 8 43.06 30.36 47.66
CA ILE A 8 41.92 30.75 48.48
C ILE A 8 40.71 29.89 48.07
N LEU A 9 40.19 29.15 49.07
CA LEU A 9 38.98 28.35 48.93
C LEU A 9 37.75 29.26 49.21
N ALA A 10 36.96 29.57 48.18
CA ALA A 10 35.67 30.24 48.35
C ALA A 10 34.54 29.19 48.38
N LEU A 11 33.98 29.01 49.59
CA LEU A 11 32.80 28.17 49.81
C LEU A 11 31.56 29.00 49.48
N LEU A 12 30.84 28.64 48.39
CA LEU A 12 29.51 29.17 48.09
C LEU A 12 28.48 28.09 48.43
N LEU A 13 27.73 28.35 49.48
CA LEU A 13 26.50 27.65 49.83
C LEU A 13 25.42 27.99 48.77
N LEU A 14 24.98 27.01 48.02
CA LEU A 14 23.75 27.07 47.22
C LEU A 14 22.75 26.09 47.80
N THR A 15 21.66 26.64 48.24
CA THR A 15 20.46 26.00 48.77
C THR A 15 19.80 25.09 47.75
N ALA A 16 19.35 23.93 48.25
CA ALA A 16 18.69 22.86 47.50
C ALA A 16 17.39 23.31 46.83
N CYS A 17 17.32 23.16 45.52
CA CYS A 17 16.08 22.84 44.79
C CYS A 17 16.28 21.44 44.21
N GLY A 18 15.39 20.51 44.62
CA GLY A 18 15.46 19.11 44.23
C GLY A 18 15.23 18.88 42.74
N GLY A 19 16.28 18.94 41.95
CA GLY A 19 16.32 18.44 40.60
C GLY A 19 16.91 17.04 40.60
N LYS A 20 16.15 16.03 40.19
CA LYS A 20 16.68 14.68 39.89
C LYS A 20 17.79 14.80 38.86
N VAL A 21 18.99 14.45 39.23
CA VAL A 21 20.09 14.24 38.27
C VAL A 21 19.73 13.00 37.44
N ILE A 22 19.32 13.24 36.20
CA ILE A 22 19.15 12.16 35.21
C ILE A 22 20.55 11.72 34.79
N THR A 23 20.98 10.56 35.23
CA THR A 23 22.24 9.96 34.80
C THR A 23 22.12 9.60 33.31
N GLU A 24 23.17 9.89 32.52
CA GLU A 24 23.26 9.67 31.07
C GLU A 24 22.97 8.21 30.60
N THR A 25 22.79 7.27 31.52
CA THR A 25 22.49 5.86 31.27
C THR A 25 21.00 5.56 31.04
N GLU A 26 20.07 6.49 31.33
CA GLU A 26 18.63 6.30 31.07
C GLU A 26 18.15 6.78 29.69
N ALA A 27 19.00 7.45 28.91
CA ALA A 27 18.59 8.13 27.66
C ALA A 27 18.68 7.30 26.39
N LYS A 28 18.87 5.98 26.44
CA LYS A 28 18.96 5.13 25.23
C LYS A 28 18.33 3.74 25.36
N ARG A 29 17.13 3.67 25.88
CA ARG A 29 16.28 2.52 25.52
C ARG A 29 15.41 2.97 24.36
N SER A 30 15.75 2.46 23.14
CA SER A 30 14.84 2.52 22.01
C SER A 30 13.46 2.03 22.47
N PRO A 31 12.37 2.68 22.08
CA PRO A 31 11.05 2.16 22.40
C PRO A 31 10.97 0.70 21.96
N PRO A 32 10.28 -0.18 22.71
CA PRO A 32 10.11 -1.56 22.31
C PRO A 32 9.53 -1.59 20.89
N PRO A 33 9.96 -2.53 20.05
CA PRO A 33 9.44 -2.65 18.70
C PRO A 33 7.90 -2.71 18.77
N PRO A 34 7.18 -2.04 17.87
CA PRO A 34 5.72 -2.09 17.84
C PRO A 34 5.29 -3.56 17.76
N LYS A 35 4.22 -3.90 18.47
CA LYS A 35 3.63 -5.25 18.36
C LYS A 35 3.38 -5.55 16.88
N PRO A 36 3.76 -6.75 16.40
CA PRO A 36 3.44 -7.14 15.03
C PRO A 36 1.94 -6.96 14.78
N PRO A 37 1.51 -6.47 13.62
CA PRO A 37 0.11 -6.36 13.29
C PRO A 37 -0.54 -7.74 13.31
N SER A 38 -1.76 -7.82 13.82
CA SER A 38 -2.59 -9.04 13.83
C SER A 38 -3.42 -9.20 12.56
N SER A 39 -3.36 -8.22 11.65
CA SER A 39 -4.12 -8.19 10.39
C SER A 39 -3.42 -7.35 9.34
N VAL A 40 -3.78 -7.58 8.08
CA VAL A 40 -3.55 -6.70 6.92
C VAL A 40 -4.93 -6.14 6.53
N PRO A 41 -5.44 -5.11 7.22
CA PRO A 41 -6.85 -4.77 7.16
C PRO A 41 -7.25 -3.95 5.95
N MET A 42 -6.29 -3.43 5.19
CA MET A 42 -6.52 -2.55 4.03
C MET A 42 -5.33 -2.56 3.08
N TRP A 43 -5.45 -1.89 1.95
CA TRP A 43 -4.37 -1.70 0.98
C TRP A 43 -3.07 -1.22 1.65
N LEU A 44 -2.00 -1.99 1.46
CA LEU A 44 -0.68 -1.79 2.08
C LEU A 44 -0.71 -1.66 3.62
N GLY A 45 -1.69 -2.28 4.26
CA GLY A 45 -1.78 -2.53 5.71
C GLY A 45 -2.08 -1.34 6.61
N SER A 46 -1.88 -0.11 6.14
CA SER A 46 -2.07 1.12 6.92
C SER A 46 -2.50 2.29 6.04
N THR A 47 -2.99 3.36 6.64
CA THR A 47 -3.39 4.58 5.93
C THR A 47 -2.22 5.32 5.29
N SER A 48 -1.01 5.21 5.85
CA SER A 48 0.21 5.78 5.25
C SER A 48 0.78 4.97 4.09
N ARG A 49 0.26 3.77 3.86
CA ARG A 49 0.61 2.86 2.75
C ARG A 49 2.08 2.43 2.70
N ASN A 50 2.76 2.39 3.84
CA ASN A 50 4.20 2.08 3.92
C ASN A 50 4.54 0.76 4.58
N PHE A 51 3.59 0.12 5.25
CA PHE A 51 3.88 -1.10 6.01
C PHE A 51 2.68 -2.02 6.08
N TYR A 52 2.95 -3.31 6.04
CA TYR A 52 2.02 -4.35 6.43
C TYR A 52 2.71 -5.71 6.60
N GLY A 53 2.03 -6.62 7.29
CA GLY A 53 2.40 -8.00 7.39
C GLY A 53 3.32 -8.35 8.55
N THR A 54 3.52 -9.62 8.72
CA THR A 54 4.40 -10.19 9.74
C THR A 54 5.05 -11.47 9.26
N GLY A 55 6.37 -11.63 9.61
CA GLY A 55 7.03 -12.93 9.64
C GLY A 55 6.53 -13.83 10.81
N PRO A 56 7.27 -14.85 11.16
CA PRO A 56 8.56 -15.25 10.59
C PRO A 56 8.45 -15.88 9.20
N TRP A 57 9.52 -15.76 8.45
CA TRP A 57 9.66 -16.42 7.16
C TRP A 57 10.09 -17.88 7.36
N SER A 58 9.61 -18.76 6.50
CA SER A 58 10.15 -20.11 6.38
C SER A 58 11.55 -20.08 5.76
N ASP A 59 12.48 -20.90 6.24
CA ASP A 59 13.80 -21.10 5.60
C ASP A 59 13.71 -22.06 4.40
N LYS A 60 12.53 -22.65 4.17
CA LYS A 60 12.27 -23.51 3.02
C LYS A 60 11.94 -22.69 1.77
N PRO A 61 12.09 -23.26 0.57
CA PRO A 61 11.53 -22.68 -0.65
C PRO A 61 10.02 -22.43 -0.51
N LEU A 62 9.53 -21.39 -1.17
CA LEU A 62 8.09 -21.08 -1.20
C LEU A 62 7.29 -22.28 -1.71
N GLU A 63 6.22 -22.63 -1.01
CA GLU A 63 5.29 -23.69 -1.40
C GLU A 63 3.83 -23.23 -1.27
N VAL A 64 2.97 -23.72 -2.16
CA VAL A 64 1.52 -23.49 -2.10
C VAL A 64 0.94 -24.32 -0.96
N VAL A 65 0.25 -23.66 -0.02
CA VAL A 65 -0.46 -24.30 1.09
C VAL A 65 -1.87 -24.70 0.68
N TRP A 66 -2.57 -23.76 0.02
CA TRP A 66 -3.88 -23.97 -0.57
C TRP A 66 -4.11 -23.00 -1.72
N GLU A 67 -5.07 -23.34 -2.57
CA GLU A 67 -5.57 -22.47 -3.64
C GLU A 67 -7.10 -22.46 -3.62
N PHE A 68 -7.68 -21.30 -3.97
CA PHE A 68 -9.11 -21.13 -4.17
C PHE A 68 -9.37 -20.69 -5.59
N GLU A 69 -10.26 -21.38 -6.28
CA GLU A 69 -10.61 -21.07 -7.67
C GLU A 69 -11.83 -20.16 -7.73
N THR A 70 -11.67 -18.98 -8.36
CA THR A 70 -12.75 -18.07 -8.73
C THR A 70 -13.24 -18.39 -10.12
N LYS A 71 -14.37 -17.83 -10.50
CA LYS A 71 -14.85 -17.98 -11.86
C LYS A 71 -13.96 -17.18 -12.83
N PHE A 72 -13.37 -17.89 -13.79
CA PHE A 72 -12.63 -17.25 -14.85
C PHE A 72 -13.58 -16.51 -15.80
N ILE A 73 -13.33 -15.22 -16.07
CA ILE A 73 -14.18 -14.38 -16.94
C ILE A 73 -13.34 -13.66 -17.98
N SER A 74 -13.96 -13.34 -19.12
CA SER A 74 -13.45 -12.27 -19.99
C SER A 74 -13.77 -10.93 -19.35
N GLY A 75 -12.78 -10.08 -19.12
CA GLY A 75 -13.00 -8.75 -18.59
C GLY A 75 -13.93 -7.92 -19.46
N ARG A 76 -14.69 -7.02 -18.86
CA ARG A 76 -15.66 -6.17 -19.57
C ARG A 76 -15.06 -5.34 -20.70
N LEU A 77 -13.86 -4.83 -20.48
CA LEU A 77 -13.15 -3.97 -21.44
C LEU A 77 -12.03 -4.68 -22.17
N HIS A 78 -11.78 -5.95 -21.86
CA HIS A 78 -10.63 -6.68 -22.36
C HIS A 78 -11.08 -7.93 -23.12
N LYS A 79 -10.40 -8.17 -24.21
CA LYS A 79 -10.50 -9.42 -24.95
C LYS A 79 -9.82 -10.57 -24.19
N ASP A 80 -8.95 -10.21 -23.22
CA ASP A 80 -8.22 -11.17 -22.41
C ASP A 80 -9.05 -11.61 -21.20
N PRO A 81 -8.99 -12.89 -20.83
CA PRO A 81 -9.68 -13.41 -19.68
C PRO A 81 -9.04 -12.95 -18.37
N TRP A 82 -9.88 -12.72 -17.36
CA TRP A 82 -9.49 -12.30 -16.02
C TRP A 82 -10.03 -13.26 -14.98
N GLY A 83 -9.30 -13.40 -13.89
CA GLY A 83 -9.73 -14.16 -12.74
C GLY A 83 -8.95 -13.82 -11.49
N GLY A 84 -9.39 -14.32 -10.37
CA GLY A 84 -8.78 -14.09 -9.08
C GLY A 84 -8.83 -12.63 -8.65
N SER A 85 -7.96 -12.28 -7.73
CA SER A 85 -7.70 -10.89 -7.35
C SER A 85 -6.75 -10.31 -8.38
N SER A 86 -7.28 -9.60 -9.35
CA SER A 86 -6.49 -8.98 -10.42
C SER A 86 -6.03 -7.57 -10.00
N TRP A 87 -5.00 -7.06 -10.72
CA TRP A 87 -4.41 -5.74 -10.47
C TRP A 87 -5.46 -4.62 -10.25
N PRO A 88 -5.23 -3.71 -9.29
CA PRO A 88 -4.13 -3.69 -8.32
C PRO A 88 -4.41 -4.46 -7.03
N GLY A 89 -5.54 -5.14 -6.91
CA GLY A 89 -6.10 -5.70 -5.70
C GLY A 89 -5.12 -6.52 -4.85
N GLN A 90 -5.24 -6.33 -3.56
CA GLN A 90 -4.58 -7.09 -2.53
C GLN A 90 -5.65 -7.75 -1.66
N PRO A 91 -5.52 -8.98 -1.23
CA PRO A 91 -6.39 -9.51 -0.19
C PRO A 91 -6.22 -8.76 1.13
N SER A 92 -7.30 -8.53 1.86
CA SER A 92 -7.23 -8.16 3.26
C SER A 92 -7.32 -9.40 4.12
N VAL A 93 -6.53 -9.44 5.18
CA VAL A 93 -6.35 -10.66 5.98
C VAL A 93 -6.40 -10.30 7.46
N ASP A 94 -7.15 -11.06 8.24
CA ASP A 94 -7.05 -11.10 9.69
C ASP A 94 -6.52 -12.46 10.16
N SER A 95 -6.57 -12.73 11.46
CA SER A 95 -6.06 -14.00 12.02
C SER A 95 -6.83 -15.24 11.57
N THR A 96 -8.01 -15.08 11.01
CA THR A 96 -8.96 -16.17 10.71
C THR A 96 -9.47 -16.18 9.27
N HIS A 97 -9.53 -15.01 8.61
CA HIS A 97 -10.15 -14.88 7.30
C HIS A 97 -9.28 -14.12 6.30
N VAL A 98 -9.52 -14.44 5.03
CA VAL A 98 -9.00 -13.72 3.87
C VAL A 98 -10.17 -13.15 3.08
N TYR A 99 -10.16 -11.84 2.83
CA TYR A 99 -11.19 -11.14 2.07
C TYR A 99 -10.60 -10.58 0.79
N PHE A 100 -11.26 -10.77 -0.34
CA PHE A 100 -10.79 -10.22 -1.60
C PHE A 100 -11.95 -9.99 -2.58
N GLY A 101 -11.81 -8.95 -3.39
CA GLY A 101 -12.63 -8.73 -4.57
C GLY A 101 -12.11 -9.55 -5.74
N SER A 102 -13.01 -10.03 -6.59
CA SER A 102 -12.65 -10.82 -7.75
C SER A 102 -13.15 -10.21 -9.06
N ALA A 103 -12.43 -10.48 -10.13
CA ALA A 103 -12.81 -10.11 -11.48
C ALA A 103 -14.16 -10.72 -11.90
N ASP A 104 -14.59 -11.83 -11.29
CA ASP A 104 -15.89 -12.44 -11.55
C ASP A 104 -17.06 -11.70 -10.85
N GLY A 105 -16.79 -10.58 -10.20
CA GLY A 105 -17.79 -9.73 -9.54
C GLY A 105 -18.27 -10.27 -8.20
N ASN A 106 -17.52 -11.14 -7.55
CA ASN A 106 -17.80 -11.54 -6.19
C ASN A 106 -16.79 -10.92 -5.22
N LEU A 107 -17.30 -10.52 -4.06
CA LEU A 107 -16.52 -10.30 -2.87
C LEU A 107 -16.51 -11.60 -2.08
N TYR A 108 -15.35 -12.14 -1.79
CA TYR A 108 -15.19 -13.42 -1.11
C TYR A 108 -14.62 -13.26 0.30
N CYS A 109 -15.05 -14.15 1.19
CA CYS A 109 -14.42 -14.42 2.47
C CYS A 109 -14.06 -15.90 2.55
N LEU A 110 -12.79 -16.19 2.78
CA LEU A 110 -12.27 -17.56 2.94
C LEU A 110 -11.70 -17.76 4.34
N ASP A 111 -11.72 -18.98 4.82
CA ASP A 111 -10.94 -19.37 6.00
C ASP A 111 -9.44 -19.28 5.67
N ALA A 112 -8.68 -18.53 6.46
CA ALA A 112 -7.24 -18.32 6.21
C ALA A 112 -6.41 -19.59 6.38
N LYS A 113 -6.89 -20.59 7.12
CA LYS A 113 -6.18 -21.83 7.42
C LYS A 113 -6.12 -22.75 6.21
N ASP A 114 -7.26 -22.96 5.55
CA ASP A 114 -7.43 -23.98 4.52
C ASP A 114 -8.02 -23.51 3.20
N GLY A 115 -8.39 -22.21 3.09
CA GLY A 115 -8.93 -21.61 1.89
C GLY A 115 -10.40 -21.95 1.61
N SER A 116 -11.10 -22.60 2.54
CA SER A 116 -12.53 -22.92 2.37
C SER A 116 -13.38 -21.66 2.32
N LEU A 117 -14.42 -21.69 1.48
CA LEU A 117 -15.36 -20.57 1.33
C LEU A 117 -16.22 -20.42 2.59
N VAL A 118 -16.17 -19.26 3.21
CA VAL A 118 -17.05 -18.88 4.33
C VAL A 118 -18.32 -18.22 3.79
N TRP A 119 -18.17 -17.19 2.97
CA TRP A 119 -19.28 -16.53 2.27
C TRP A 119 -18.80 -15.83 1.00
N SER A 120 -19.75 -15.50 0.12
CA SER A 120 -19.54 -14.61 -1.00
C SER A 120 -20.69 -13.64 -1.17
N TYR A 121 -20.40 -12.40 -1.60
CA TYR A 121 -21.38 -11.38 -1.96
C TYR A 121 -21.25 -11.03 -3.44
N LYS A 122 -22.33 -11.15 -4.20
CA LYS A 122 -22.33 -10.89 -5.66
C LYS A 122 -22.62 -9.43 -5.96
N THR A 123 -21.78 -8.79 -6.74
CA THR A 123 -21.96 -7.47 -7.37
C THR A 123 -22.28 -7.59 -8.85
N THR A 124 -22.52 -6.49 -9.53
CA THR A 124 -22.88 -6.50 -10.95
C THR A 124 -21.70 -6.38 -11.90
N ASP A 125 -20.50 -6.06 -11.39
CA ASP A 125 -19.24 -6.03 -12.15
C ASP A 125 -18.06 -6.43 -11.27
N SER A 126 -16.85 -6.40 -11.81
CA SER A 126 -15.58 -6.77 -11.15
C SER A 126 -15.29 -5.90 -9.92
N LEU A 127 -14.63 -6.50 -8.94
CA LEU A 127 -14.03 -5.80 -7.80
C LEU A 127 -12.53 -5.99 -7.88
N LYS A 128 -11.78 -4.94 -8.16
CA LYS A 128 -10.31 -4.97 -8.25
C LYS A 128 -9.64 -4.41 -7.01
N ALA A 129 -10.30 -3.48 -6.32
CA ALA A 129 -9.75 -2.82 -5.14
C ALA A 129 -9.57 -3.78 -3.96
N THR A 130 -8.65 -3.43 -3.08
CA THR A 130 -8.48 -4.12 -1.79
C THR A 130 -9.67 -3.80 -0.87
N PRO A 131 -10.39 -4.79 -0.36
CA PRO A 131 -11.40 -4.57 0.67
C PRO A 131 -10.77 -4.02 1.96
N THR A 132 -11.48 -3.16 2.69
CA THR A 132 -10.99 -2.60 3.96
C THR A 132 -11.80 -3.15 5.12
N ILE A 133 -11.12 -3.84 6.05
CA ILE A 133 -11.70 -4.38 7.28
C ILE A 133 -11.71 -3.29 8.35
N VAL A 134 -12.86 -3.06 8.96
CA VAL A 134 -13.00 -2.17 10.13
C VAL A 134 -14.03 -2.74 11.10
N GLY A 135 -13.57 -3.29 12.22
CA GLY A 135 -14.43 -3.99 13.17
C GLY A 135 -15.17 -5.18 12.52
N ASP A 136 -16.49 -5.14 12.55
CA ASP A 136 -17.38 -6.12 11.92
C ASP A 136 -17.84 -5.74 10.50
N ARG A 137 -17.22 -4.72 9.91
CA ARG A 137 -17.58 -4.21 8.57
C ARG A 137 -16.44 -4.44 7.58
N LEU A 138 -16.83 -4.63 6.33
CA LEU A 138 -15.93 -4.73 5.18
C LEU A 138 -16.39 -3.74 4.12
N ILE A 139 -15.48 -2.85 3.72
CA ILE A 139 -15.73 -1.87 2.66
C ILE A 139 -15.09 -2.37 1.37
N ALA A 140 -15.85 -2.43 0.30
CA ALA A 140 -15.37 -2.89 -1.02
C ALA A 140 -15.80 -1.93 -2.12
N SER A 141 -14.92 -1.68 -3.07
CA SER A 141 -15.14 -0.82 -4.23
C SER A 141 -15.34 -1.66 -5.48
N GLY A 142 -16.26 -1.25 -6.36
CA GLY A 142 -16.61 -2.01 -7.56
C GLY A 142 -16.62 -1.18 -8.84
N LEU A 143 -16.34 -1.85 -9.96
CA LEU A 143 -16.43 -1.26 -11.31
C LEU A 143 -17.90 -1.03 -11.75
N ASP A 144 -18.85 -1.49 -10.97
CA ASP A 144 -20.28 -1.24 -11.17
C ASP A 144 -20.75 0.11 -10.64
N HIS A 145 -19.79 0.99 -10.35
CA HIS A 145 -20.01 2.35 -9.84
C HIS A 145 -20.53 2.39 -8.40
N TYR A 146 -20.28 1.36 -7.60
CA TYR A 146 -20.68 1.34 -6.19
C TYR A 146 -19.50 1.10 -5.27
N ILE A 147 -19.59 1.73 -4.10
CA ILE A 147 -18.86 1.30 -2.91
C ILE A 147 -19.86 0.60 -1.98
N TYR A 148 -19.44 -0.49 -1.38
CA TYR A 148 -20.25 -1.38 -0.57
C TYR A 148 -19.74 -1.42 0.87
N CYS A 149 -20.63 -1.50 1.83
CA CYS A 149 -20.36 -1.93 3.18
C CYS A 149 -21.15 -3.21 3.45
N VAL A 150 -20.43 -4.28 3.79
CA VAL A 150 -21.06 -5.55 4.17
C VAL A 150 -20.61 -5.95 5.57
N ASP A 151 -21.40 -6.77 6.26
CA ASP A 151 -20.99 -7.43 7.50
C ASP A 151 -19.87 -8.41 7.20
N ALA A 152 -18.70 -8.25 7.84
CA ALA A 152 -17.51 -9.02 7.55
C ALA A 152 -17.64 -10.51 7.89
N ARG A 153 -18.54 -10.88 8.81
CA ARG A 153 -18.74 -12.27 9.23
C ARG A 153 -19.73 -13.03 8.34
N THR A 154 -20.72 -12.32 7.77
CA THR A 154 -21.84 -12.94 7.05
C THR A 154 -21.90 -12.58 5.56
N GLY A 155 -21.18 -11.54 5.13
CA GLY A 155 -21.28 -11.00 3.78
C GLY A 155 -22.59 -10.26 3.50
N THR A 156 -23.44 -10.01 4.52
CA THR A 156 -24.72 -9.33 4.35
C THR A 156 -24.50 -7.85 4.06
N LEU A 157 -25.18 -7.33 3.02
CA LEU A 157 -25.13 -5.91 2.69
C LEU A 157 -25.67 -5.06 3.84
N ILE A 158 -24.90 -4.07 4.29
CA ILE A 158 -25.33 -3.06 5.26
C ILE A 158 -25.82 -1.82 4.51
N TRP A 159 -24.95 -1.26 3.65
CA TRP A 159 -25.31 -0.16 2.76
C TRP A 159 -24.43 -0.20 1.50
N LYS A 160 -24.86 0.54 0.47
CA LYS A 160 -24.03 0.84 -0.70
C LYS A 160 -24.29 2.28 -1.15
N TYR A 161 -23.25 2.91 -1.71
CA TYR A 161 -23.31 4.26 -2.25
C TYR A 161 -22.94 4.26 -3.72
N LYS A 162 -23.69 4.98 -4.56
CA LYS A 162 -23.46 5.06 -6.00
C LYS A 162 -22.62 6.28 -6.36
N THR A 163 -21.53 6.08 -7.10
CA THR A 163 -20.68 7.10 -7.72
C THR A 163 -21.12 7.41 -9.15
N GLY A 164 -20.48 8.40 -9.76
CA GLY A 164 -20.73 8.75 -11.15
C GLY A 164 -20.08 7.82 -12.17
N PHE A 165 -19.01 7.11 -11.77
CA PHE A 165 -18.27 6.16 -12.60
C PHE A 165 -17.62 5.08 -11.73
N GLU A 166 -16.69 4.29 -12.26
CA GLU A 166 -16.02 3.15 -11.60
C GLU A 166 -15.26 3.58 -10.34
N VAL A 167 -15.07 2.65 -9.41
CA VAL A 167 -14.26 2.85 -8.20
C VAL A 167 -13.22 1.74 -8.10
N ASP A 168 -12.02 2.00 -8.61
CA ASP A 168 -10.86 1.12 -8.52
C ASP A 168 -10.01 1.39 -7.27
N CYS A 169 -10.19 2.55 -6.67
CA CYS A 169 -9.48 2.98 -5.48
C CYS A 169 -9.86 2.14 -4.26
N SER A 170 -8.86 1.67 -3.53
CA SER A 170 -9.07 1.02 -2.23
C SER A 170 -9.39 2.05 -1.16
N ALA A 171 -10.53 1.91 -0.50
CA ALA A 171 -10.99 2.82 0.53
C ALA A 171 -10.08 2.83 1.76
N ALA A 172 -10.15 3.91 2.54
CA ALA A 172 -9.62 3.97 3.90
C ALA A 172 -10.75 4.36 4.86
N VAL A 173 -10.71 3.80 6.08
CA VAL A 173 -11.66 4.17 7.14
C VAL A 173 -10.90 4.82 8.28
N ILE A 174 -11.28 6.04 8.61
CA ILE A 174 -10.65 6.86 9.66
C ILE A 174 -11.76 7.61 10.41
N ASP A 175 -11.77 7.49 11.73
CA ASP A 175 -12.69 8.19 12.62
C ASP A 175 -14.18 8.08 12.18
N GLY A 176 -14.61 6.87 11.82
CA GLY A 176 -16.00 6.59 11.41
C GLY A 176 -16.39 7.15 10.05
N ARG A 177 -15.41 7.53 9.21
CA ARG A 177 -15.63 7.99 7.84
C ARG A 177 -14.93 7.08 6.84
N VAL A 178 -15.59 6.84 5.72
CA VAL A 178 -15.06 6.06 4.59
C VAL A 178 -14.60 7.03 3.51
N TYR A 179 -13.31 6.98 3.18
CA TYR A 179 -12.69 7.84 2.17
C TYR A 179 -12.30 7.02 0.94
N PHE A 180 -12.48 7.57 -0.25
CA PHE A 180 -12.07 6.94 -1.51
C PHE A 180 -12.05 7.95 -2.67
N GLY A 181 -11.25 7.66 -3.70
CA GLY A 181 -11.28 8.34 -4.99
C GLY A 181 -12.16 7.56 -5.97
N GLY A 182 -12.75 8.27 -6.93
CA GLY A 182 -13.52 7.66 -8.03
C GLY A 182 -12.97 8.11 -9.38
N GLU A 183 -13.17 7.28 -10.41
CA GLU A 183 -12.83 7.66 -11.78
C GLU A 183 -13.77 8.73 -12.35
N ASP A 184 -14.88 9.03 -11.68
CA ASP A 184 -15.70 10.21 -11.96
C ASP A 184 -15.01 11.55 -11.60
N GLY A 185 -13.84 11.44 -10.99
CA GLY A 185 -12.93 12.55 -10.70
C GLY A 185 -13.14 13.22 -9.35
N PHE A 186 -13.89 12.63 -8.45
CA PHE A 186 -14.14 13.18 -7.12
C PHE A 186 -13.51 12.32 -6.03
N PHE A 187 -13.02 12.98 -4.98
CA PHE A 187 -12.65 12.33 -3.73
C PHE A 187 -13.81 12.46 -2.74
N TYR A 188 -14.19 11.36 -2.12
CA TYR A 188 -15.39 11.22 -1.31
C TYR A 188 -15.09 10.97 0.17
N ALA A 189 -15.97 11.46 1.03
CA ALA A 189 -16.09 11.04 2.42
C ALA A 189 -17.53 10.65 2.71
N LEU A 190 -17.76 9.41 3.15
CA LEU A 190 -19.06 8.90 3.58
C LEU A 190 -19.04 8.58 5.07
N ASN A 191 -20.19 8.56 5.70
CA ASN A 191 -20.37 8.04 7.04
C ASN A 191 -20.28 6.50 7.03
N LEU A 192 -19.48 5.91 7.90
CA LEU A 192 -19.29 4.46 8.00
C LEU A 192 -20.58 3.72 8.38
N GLU A 193 -21.46 4.33 9.20
CA GLU A 193 -22.61 3.64 9.75
C GLU A 193 -23.72 3.41 8.71
N ASP A 194 -23.98 4.41 7.88
CA ASP A 194 -25.13 4.43 6.97
C ASP A 194 -24.80 4.73 5.50
N GLY A 195 -23.52 5.01 5.19
CA GLY A 195 -23.07 5.36 3.84
C GLY A 195 -23.52 6.75 3.37
N ALA A 196 -24.03 7.61 4.27
CA ALA A 196 -24.43 8.96 3.91
C ALA A 196 -23.24 9.81 3.48
N LEU A 197 -23.42 10.60 2.41
CA LEU A 197 -22.38 11.52 1.93
C LEU A 197 -22.12 12.61 2.97
N ILE A 198 -20.86 12.72 3.40
CA ILE A 198 -20.38 13.83 4.25
C ILE A 198 -19.93 14.98 3.35
N TYR A 199 -19.02 14.68 2.42
CA TYR A 199 -18.61 15.60 1.35
C TYR A 199 -18.07 14.83 0.15
N LYS A 200 -18.01 15.51 -0.99
CA LYS A 200 -17.13 15.21 -2.11
C LYS A 200 -16.42 16.49 -2.53
N THR A 201 -15.21 16.35 -3.05
CA THR A 201 -14.40 17.49 -3.52
C THR A 201 -15.01 18.14 -4.77
N GLU A 202 -14.43 19.24 -5.22
CA GLU A 202 -14.51 19.61 -6.63
C GLU A 202 -13.90 18.51 -7.51
N ARG A 203 -14.10 18.59 -8.82
CA ARG A 203 -13.55 17.58 -9.74
C ARG A 203 -12.04 17.74 -9.86
N LEU A 204 -11.28 16.75 -9.37
CA LEU A 204 -9.81 16.76 -9.35
C LEU A 204 -9.22 16.09 -10.59
N GLY A 205 -9.86 15.07 -11.10
CA GLY A 205 -9.42 14.16 -12.17
C GLY A 205 -9.68 12.71 -11.82
N SER A 206 -9.70 11.82 -12.81
CA SER A 206 -9.91 10.37 -12.63
C SER A 206 -8.85 9.78 -11.70
N MET A 207 -9.27 8.93 -10.77
CA MET A 207 -8.42 8.32 -9.74
C MET A 207 -8.58 6.80 -9.77
N GLU A 208 -7.67 6.10 -10.46
CA GLU A 208 -7.54 4.64 -10.39
C GLU A 208 -6.70 4.21 -9.18
N GLY A 209 -5.59 4.89 -8.97
CA GLY A 209 -4.72 4.64 -7.82
C GLY A 209 -5.40 4.93 -6.50
N SER A 210 -4.99 4.20 -5.46
CA SER A 210 -5.42 4.51 -4.11
C SER A 210 -4.69 5.77 -3.58
N PHE A 211 -4.98 6.14 -2.35
CA PHE A 211 -4.40 7.31 -1.70
C PHE A 211 -3.78 6.93 -0.35
N SER A 212 -2.91 7.77 0.16
CA SER A 212 -2.41 7.65 1.53
C SER A 212 -2.88 8.79 2.40
N VAL A 213 -3.01 8.52 3.71
CA VAL A 213 -3.41 9.52 4.69
C VAL A 213 -2.40 9.59 5.81
N VAL A 214 -1.88 10.80 6.03
CA VAL A 214 -0.96 11.12 7.13
C VAL A 214 -1.29 12.51 7.65
N ASP A 215 -1.33 12.69 8.97
CA ASP A 215 -1.55 13.97 9.65
C ASP A 215 -2.81 14.73 9.17
N GLY A 216 -3.93 14.00 8.98
CA GLY A 216 -5.20 14.58 8.53
C GLY A 216 -5.20 15.09 7.08
N ARG A 217 -4.25 14.63 6.28
CA ARG A 217 -4.14 14.95 4.85
C ARG A 217 -4.16 13.71 4.00
N ALA A 218 -4.89 13.74 2.88
CA ALA A 218 -4.88 12.71 1.86
C ALA A 218 -3.98 13.13 0.69
N TYR A 219 -3.20 12.17 0.17
CA TYR A 219 -2.32 12.35 -0.99
C TYR A 219 -2.79 11.39 -2.07
N VAL A 220 -3.19 11.93 -3.23
CA VAL A 220 -3.79 11.16 -4.33
C VAL A 220 -3.26 11.61 -5.68
N GLY A 221 -2.89 10.65 -6.51
CA GLY A 221 -2.54 10.86 -7.92
C GLY A 221 -3.79 10.83 -8.81
N THR A 222 -3.69 11.41 -10.01
CA THR A 222 -4.75 11.35 -11.02
C THR A 222 -4.19 10.92 -12.37
N GLU A 223 -5.02 10.32 -13.22
CA GLU A 223 -4.68 9.99 -14.62
C GLU A 223 -4.25 11.23 -15.43
N GLN A 224 -4.78 12.40 -15.08
CA GLN A 224 -4.40 13.65 -15.74
C GLN A 224 -2.98 14.09 -15.37
N GLY A 225 -2.31 13.36 -14.47
CA GLY A 225 -0.92 13.60 -14.07
C GLY A 225 -0.74 14.70 -13.05
N ASP A 226 -1.66 14.83 -12.15
CA ASP A 226 -1.60 15.73 -10.99
C ASP A 226 -1.52 14.93 -9.69
N LEU A 227 -0.76 15.43 -8.72
CA LEU A 227 -0.73 14.96 -7.34
C LEU A 227 -1.37 16.01 -6.45
N TYR A 228 -2.38 15.61 -5.69
CA TYR A 228 -3.07 16.47 -4.75
C TYR A 228 -2.73 16.11 -3.31
N CYS A 229 -2.63 17.12 -2.47
CA CYS A 229 -2.74 17.04 -1.01
C CYS A 229 -4.07 17.68 -0.61
N LEU A 230 -4.94 16.89 -0.01
CA LEU A 230 -6.27 17.31 0.40
C LEU A 230 -6.36 17.37 1.93
N ASN A 231 -7.11 18.31 2.47
CA ASN A 231 -7.52 18.31 3.85
C ASN A 231 -8.60 17.22 4.04
N LEU A 232 -8.35 16.26 4.92
CA LEU A 232 -9.26 15.13 5.12
C LEU A 232 -10.58 15.54 5.80
N THR A 233 -10.63 16.69 6.47
CA THR A 233 -11.82 17.16 7.19
C THR A 233 -12.95 17.59 6.25
N ASP A 234 -12.58 18.29 5.17
CA ASP A 234 -13.54 18.96 4.25
C ASP A 234 -13.26 18.74 2.76
N GLY A 235 -12.17 18.03 2.41
CA GLY A 235 -11.77 17.76 1.03
C GLY A 235 -11.12 18.95 0.29
N SER A 236 -10.85 20.07 0.97
CA SER A 236 -10.22 21.23 0.34
C SER A 236 -8.77 20.91 -0.09
N THR A 237 -8.37 21.46 -1.24
CA THR A 237 -7.00 21.30 -1.75
C THR A 237 -6.02 22.15 -0.93
N VAL A 238 -5.04 21.48 -0.29
CA VAL A 238 -3.95 22.15 0.44
C VAL A 238 -2.85 22.59 -0.53
N TRP A 239 -2.45 21.69 -1.43
CA TRP A 239 -1.55 21.97 -2.54
C TRP A 239 -1.78 20.96 -3.69
N LYS A 240 -1.30 21.34 -4.86
CA LYS A 240 -1.31 20.54 -6.08
C LYS A 240 0.06 20.60 -6.72
N ALA A 241 0.58 19.45 -7.16
CA ALA A 241 1.84 19.34 -7.90
C ALA A 241 1.62 18.64 -9.24
N ARG A 242 2.44 18.98 -10.25
CA ARG A 242 2.35 18.38 -11.58
C ARG A 242 3.33 17.21 -11.71
N ILE A 243 2.82 16.01 -12.01
CA ILE A 243 3.59 14.82 -12.38
C ILE A 243 3.78 14.80 -13.91
N GLY A 244 2.74 15.17 -14.65
CA GLY A 244 2.75 15.30 -16.12
C GLY A 244 2.51 13.99 -16.87
N ALA A 245 2.11 12.93 -16.19
CA ALA A 245 1.69 11.66 -16.77
C ALA A 245 0.74 10.96 -15.81
N ASP A 246 0.00 10.01 -16.32
CA ASP A 246 -0.90 9.15 -15.58
C ASP A 246 -0.22 8.50 -14.36
N SER A 247 -0.87 8.57 -13.20
CA SER A 247 -0.34 8.11 -11.92
C SER A 247 -1.34 7.21 -11.18
N ASP A 248 -1.32 5.92 -11.52
CA ASP A 248 -2.07 4.86 -10.83
C ASP A 248 -1.38 4.42 -9.54
N SER A 249 -0.15 4.88 -9.38
CA SER A 249 0.65 4.63 -8.19
C SER A 249 0.06 5.31 -6.97
N THR A 250 -0.24 4.55 -5.93
CA THR A 250 -0.62 5.09 -4.62
C THR A 250 0.59 5.82 -4.01
N PRO A 251 0.46 7.11 -3.66
CA PRO A 251 1.56 7.83 -3.03
C PRO A 251 1.95 7.23 -1.68
N ALA A 252 3.24 7.18 -1.36
CA ALA A 252 3.76 6.80 -0.05
C ALA A 252 4.29 8.05 0.67
N VAL A 253 4.01 8.16 1.97
CA VAL A 253 4.48 9.28 2.81
C VAL A 253 5.49 8.77 3.82
N TYR A 254 6.68 9.37 3.83
CA TYR A 254 7.77 8.97 4.72
C TYR A 254 8.67 10.16 5.04
N GLU A 255 8.91 10.43 6.32
CA GLU A 255 9.83 11.49 6.82
C GLU A 255 9.67 12.85 6.15
N GLY A 256 8.43 13.35 6.04
CA GLY A 256 8.12 14.67 5.48
C GLY A 256 8.20 14.74 3.96
N MET A 257 8.24 13.62 3.30
CA MET A 257 8.24 13.48 1.84
C MET A 257 7.06 12.65 1.34
N VAL A 258 6.60 12.94 0.13
CA VAL A 258 5.59 12.17 -0.61
C VAL A 258 6.26 11.59 -1.86
N TYR A 259 6.22 10.27 -1.98
CA TYR A 259 6.79 9.54 -3.11
C TYR A 259 5.66 8.99 -3.97
N THR A 260 5.76 9.15 -5.29
CA THR A 260 4.82 8.55 -6.25
C THR A 260 5.55 8.21 -7.55
N ALA A 261 4.87 7.52 -8.43
CA ALA A 261 5.42 7.17 -9.72
C ALA A 261 4.34 7.25 -10.81
N ALA A 262 4.75 7.20 -12.07
CA ALA A 262 3.84 7.39 -13.18
C ALA A 262 4.22 6.55 -14.40
N GLU A 263 3.28 6.46 -15.35
CA GLU A 263 3.42 5.72 -16.60
C GLU A 263 4.52 6.24 -17.53
N ASN A 264 5.00 7.47 -17.33
CA ASN A 264 6.16 8.00 -18.06
C ASN A 264 7.51 7.42 -17.62
N GLY A 265 7.49 6.43 -16.72
CA GLY A 265 8.67 5.75 -16.22
C GLY A 265 9.45 6.54 -15.20
N CYS A 266 8.82 7.48 -14.52
CA CYS A 266 9.47 8.29 -13.48
C CYS A 266 8.94 7.99 -12.10
N VAL A 267 9.85 8.02 -11.13
CA VAL A 267 9.57 8.10 -9.69
C VAL A 267 9.84 9.53 -9.23
N TYR A 268 8.99 10.05 -8.40
CA TYR A 268 9.04 11.43 -7.91
C TYR A 268 9.05 11.48 -6.40
N ALA A 269 9.72 12.47 -5.83
CA ALA A 269 9.62 12.82 -4.42
C ALA A 269 9.32 14.31 -4.27
N PHE A 270 8.29 14.60 -3.48
CA PHE A 270 7.81 15.94 -3.19
C PHE A 270 7.90 16.23 -1.69
N ARG A 271 8.09 17.50 -1.31
CA ARG A 271 7.93 17.91 0.10
C ARG A 271 6.49 17.74 0.54
N GLN A 272 6.27 17.01 1.62
CA GLN A 272 4.93 16.76 2.17
C GLN A 272 4.19 18.07 2.50
N ALA A 273 4.89 19.07 3.01
CA ALA A 273 4.28 20.32 3.44
C ALA A 273 3.82 21.22 2.29
N THR A 274 4.51 21.22 1.15
CA THR A 274 4.37 22.25 0.10
C THR A 274 4.06 21.69 -1.29
N GLY A 275 4.28 20.40 -1.54
CA GLY A 275 4.18 19.82 -2.88
C GLY A 275 5.35 20.21 -3.81
N GLU A 276 6.44 20.81 -3.27
CA GLU A 276 7.64 21.13 -4.04
C GLU A 276 8.36 19.84 -4.47
N LEU A 277 8.69 19.73 -5.78
CA LEU A 277 9.47 18.61 -6.30
C LEU A 277 10.92 18.69 -5.78
N VAL A 278 11.36 17.61 -5.10
CA VAL A 278 12.73 17.52 -4.57
C VAL A 278 13.63 16.77 -5.54
N TRP A 279 13.18 15.62 -6.02
CA TRP A 279 13.90 14.83 -7.02
C TRP A 279 12.95 14.01 -7.92
N LYS A 280 13.50 13.63 -9.06
CA LYS A 280 12.87 12.77 -10.05
C LYS A 280 13.89 11.77 -10.56
N TYR A 281 13.51 10.49 -10.59
CA TYR A 281 14.29 9.40 -11.18
C TYR A 281 13.60 8.87 -12.43
N GLN A 282 14.34 8.69 -13.53
CA GLN A 282 13.85 8.06 -14.76
C GLN A 282 14.35 6.62 -14.86
N ALA A 283 13.43 5.66 -14.97
CA ALA A 283 13.79 4.26 -15.18
C ALA A 283 14.50 4.03 -16.52
N VAL A 284 15.35 3.03 -16.58
CA VAL A 284 16.01 2.63 -17.82
C VAL A 284 14.99 2.01 -18.80
N GLY A 285 15.15 2.27 -20.09
CA GLY A 285 14.28 1.71 -21.15
C GLY A 285 13.39 2.72 -21.86
N GLY A 286 13.33 3.95 -21.37
CA GLY A 286 12.61 5.04 -22.05
C GLY A 286 11.46 5.63 -21.23
N THR A 287 10.57 6.35 -21.91
CA THR A 287 9.52 7.16 -21.30
C THR A 287 8.11 6.65 -21.64
N THR A 288 7.99 5.44 -22.18
CA THR A 288 6.67 4.88 -22.51
C THR A 288 6.20 3.91 -21.43
N LYS A 289 4.91 3.86 -21.22
CA LYS A 289 4.16 3.00 -20.32
C LYS A 289 4.59 1.51 -20.43
N GLU A 290 4.71 1.00 -21.63
CA GLU A 290 5.04 -0.41 -21.90
C GLU A 290 6.52 -0.72 -21.65
N LYS A 291 7.40 0.28 -21.81
CA LYS A 291 8.85 0.09 -21.71
C LYS A 291 9.40 0.29 -20.31
N SER A 292 8.84 1.20 -19.53
CA SER A 292 9.38 1.54 -18.22
C SER A 292 8.37 2.14 -17.25
N GLY A 293 7.09 2.21 -17.61
CA GLY A 293 6.02 2.77 -16.78
C GLY A 293 5.98 2.13 -15.41
N PHE A 294 5.58 2.91 -14.42
CA PHE A 294 5.35 2.45 -13.06
C PHE A 294 3.85 2.44 -12.77
N TRP A 295 3.31 1.25 -12.53
CA TRP A 295 1.95 1.03 -12.05
C TRP A 295 1.95 0.59 -10.58
N ALA A 296 3.06 0.00 -10.15
CA ALA A 296 3.27 -0.32 -8.75
C ALA A 296 3.37 0.94 -7.89
N SER A 297 3.00 0.82 -6.64
CA SER A 297 3.18 1.87 -5.64
C SER A 297 4.55 1.76 -4.97
N PRO A 298 5.20 2.87 -4.63
CA PRO A 298 6.46 2.84 -3.89
C PRO A 298 6.25 2.35 -2.46
N ILE A 299 7.17 1.53 -1.97
CA ILE A 299 7.31 1.18 -0.56
C ILE A 299 8.55 1.91 -0.03
N VAL A 300 8.37 2.71 1.01
CA VAL A 300 9.44 3.55 1.55
C VAL A 300 9.72 3.18 3.00
N ALA A 301 10.95 2.77 3.26
CA ALA A 301 11.42 2.42 4.61
C ALA A 301 12.95 2.53 4.69
N ASN A 302 13.46 2.83 5.87
CA ASN A 302 14.91 2.84 6.16
C ASN A 302 15.72 3.69 5.15
N GLY A 303 15.18 4.86 4.76
CA GLY A 303 15.82 5.75 3.80
C GLY A 303 15.89 5.23 2.36
N ARG A 304 15.05 4.24 2.00
CA ARG A 304 15.02 3.62 0.67
C ARG A 304 13.62 3.57 0.10
N VAL A 305 13.51 3.73 -1.21
CA VAL A 305 12.30 3.60 -2.02
C VAL A 305 12.41 2.34 -2.86
N HIS A 306 11.46 1.41 -2.73
CA HIS A 306 11.40 0.18 -3.52
C HIS A 306 10.18 0.23 -4.43
N ILE A 307 10.36 -0.06 -5.73
CA ILE A 307 9.27 0.01 -6.71
C ILE A 307 9.51 -0.88 -7.93
N GLY A 308 8.47 -1.62 -8.35
CA GLY A 308 8.46 -2.43 -9.56
C GLY A 308 8.13 -1.62 -10.81
N SER A 309 8.65 -2.02 -11.97
CA SER A 309 8.44 -1.34 -13.24
C SER A 309 8.06 -2.31 -14.37
N SER A 310 7.39 -1.78 -15.39
CA SER A 310 7.04 -2.48 -16.63
C SER A 310 8.25 -3.01 -17.40
N ASN A 311 9.46 -2.49 -17.15
CA ASN A 311 10.69 -3.03 -17.74
C ASN A 311 11.19 -4.32 -17.05
N GLY A 312 10.44 -4.83 -16.06
CA GLY A 312 10.76 -6.04 -15.31
C GLY A 312 11.91 -5.86 -14.30
N HIS A 313 12.18 -4.63 -13.86
CA HIS A 313 13.09 -4.40 -12.74
C HIS A 313 12.33 -3.97 -11.50
N LEU A 314 12.74 -4.51 -10.36
CA LEU A 314 12.50 -3.92 -9.06
C LEU A 314 13.66 -2.98 -8.76
N TYR A 315 13.37 -1.72 -8.50
CA TYR A 315 14.34 -0.69 -8.16
C TYR A 315 14.38 -0.45 -6.67
N CYS A 316 15.59 -0.21 -6.14
CA CYS A 316 15.83 0.41 -4.85
C CYS A 316 16.56 1.73 -5.08
N LEU A 317 15.95 2.82 -4.63
CA LEU A 317 16.50 4.16 -4.73
C LEU A 317 16.74 4.72 -3.33
N THR A 318 17.67 5.67 -3.18
CA THR A 318 17.79 6.44 -1.95
C THR A 318 16.58 7.38 -1.81
N ALA A 319 16.02 7.48 -0.60
CA ALA A 319 14.82 8.30 -0.37
C ALA A 319 15.12 9.81 -0.48
N ASP A 320 16.32 10.25 -0.14
CA ASP A 320 16.74 11.66 -0.13
C ASP A 320 17.09 12.23 -1.50
N LYS A 321 17.60 11.40 -2.43
CA LYS A 321 18.14 11.86 -3.73
C LYS A 321 17.60 11.12 -4.95
N GLY A 322 16.95 9.96 -4.77
CA GLY A 322 16.50 9.11 -5.87
C GLY A 322 17.65 8.42 -6.62
N GLU A 323 18.81 8.26 -6.00
CA GLU A 323 19.96 7.54 -6.56
C GLU A 323 19.74 6.03 -6.48
N VAL A 324 20.13 5.29 -7.53
CA VAL A 324 19.99 3.83 -7.57
C VAL A 324 20.95 3.18 -6.58
N VAL A 325 20.40 2.43 -5.63
CA VAL A 325 21.16 1.58 -4.70
C VAL A 325 21.42 0.22 -5.34
N TRP A 326 20.35 -0.43 -5.81
CA TRP A 326 20.39 -1.69 -6.53
C TRP A 326 19.18 -1.86 -7.45
N ARG A 327 19.26 -2.84 -8.35
CA ARG A 327 18.16 -3.28 -9.22
C ARG A 327 18.13 -4.80 -9.26
N TYR A 328 16.96 -5.38 -9.10
CA TYR A 328 16.71 -6.80 -9.31
C TYR A 328 15.99 -7.00 -10.65
N LYS A 329 16.40 -7.97 -11.47
CA LYS A 329 15.75 -8.31 -12.72
C LYS A 329 14.80 -9.49 -12.53
N ALA A 330 13.49 -9.25 -12.63
CA ALA A 330 12.45 -10.27 -12.67
C ALA A 330 12.34 -10.92 -14.06
N ARG A 331 11.53 -11.95 -14.17
CA ARG A 331 11.28 -12.68 -15.42
C ARG A 331 10.29 -11.98 -16.34
N GLY A 332 9.46 -11.08 -15.82
CA GLY A 332 8.48 -10.27 -16.53
C GLY A 332 8.28 -8.88 -15.92
N PRO A 333 7.43 -8.04 -16.53
CA PRO A 333 6.99 -6.76 -15.97
C PRO A 333 6.45 -6.91 -14.55
N ILE A 334 6.74 -5.93 -13.68
CA ILE A 334 6.28 -5.88 -12.28
C ILE A 334 5.27 -4.74 -12.18
N TRP A 335 3.98 -5.07 -12.03
CA TRP A 335 2.88 -4.11 -11.91
C TRP A 335 2.31 -4.06 -10.49
N GLY A 336 2.33 -5.19 -9.78
CA GLY A 336 1.95 -5.26 -8.38
C GLY A 336 2.97 -4.57 -7.48
N THR A 337 2.51 -4.03 -6.37
CA THR A 337 3.38 -3.44 -5.35
C THR A 337 4.15 -4.54 -4.61
N SER A 338 5.38 -4.24 -4.23
CA SER A 338 6.31 -5.18 -3.59
C SER A 338 6.39 -4.89 -2.09
N PRO A 339 5.54 -5.49 -1.24
CA PRO A 339 5.58 -5.30 0.19
C PRO A 339 6.93 -5.65 0.81
N LEU A 340 7.30 -4.86 1.80
CA LEU A 340 8.49 -5.07 2.62
C LEU A 340 8.10 -5.66 3.98
N VAL A 341 8.48 -6.91 4.22
CA VAL A 341 8.24 -7.60 5.49
C VAL A 341 9.52 -8.28 5.96
N ASP A 342 10.00 -7.93 7.15
CA ASP A 342 11.21 -8.51 7.77
C ASP A 342 12.43 -8.54 6.82
N GLY A 343 12.68 -7.42 6.14
CA GLY A 343 13.81 -7.29 5.22
C GLY A 343 13.65 -7.97 3.85
N ARG A 344 12.47 -8.55 3.56
CA ARG A 344 12.15 -9.17 2.26
C ARG A 344 11.10 -8.37 1.50
N LEU A 345 11.32 -8.21 0.22
CA LEU A 345 10.34 -7.69 -0.75
C LEU A 345 9.73 -8.89 -1.48
N VAL A 346 8.40 -8.96 -1.51
CA VAL A 346 7.67 -10.07 -2.15
C VAL A 346 6.76 -9.52 -3.22
N PHE A 347 6.80 -10.04 -4.44
CA PHE A 347 6.00 -9.53 -5.55
C PHE A 347 5.81 -10.57 -6.65
N GLY A 348 4.74 -10.40 -7.42
CA GLY A 348 4.49 -11.14 -8.63
C GLY A 348 4.98 -10.41 -9.88
N ASP A 349 5.18 -11.15 -10.96
CA ASP A 349 5.43 -10.58 -12.28
C ASP A 349 4.44 -11.09 -13.34
N LYS A 350 4.40 -10.42 -14.49
CA LYS A 350 3.51 -10.80 -15.60
C LYS A 350 3.88 -12.12 -16.31
N ALA A 351 5.04 -12.69 -16.01
CA ALA A 351 5.39 -14.03 -16.43
C ALA A 351 4.87 -15.11 -15.46
N GLY A 352 4.17 -14.71 -14.39
CA GLY A 352 3.51 -15.61 -13.43
C GLY A 352 4.44 -16.15 -12.36
N TRP A 353 5.53 -15.47 -12.10
CA TRP A 353 6.46 -15.83 -11.02
C TRP A 353 6.23 -14.94 -9.80
N LEU A 354 6.23 -15.58 -8.64
CA LEU A 354 6.32 -14.92 -7.35
C LEU A 354 7.80 -14.90 -6.94
N HIS A 355 8.28 -13.72 -6.55
CA HIS A 355 9.66 -13.48 -6.14
C HIS A 355 9.73 -13.06 -4.68
N SER A 356 10.79 -13.50 -3.99
CA SER A 356 11.22 -12.97 -2.70
C SER A 356 12.65 -12.47 -2.84
N VAL A 357 12.89 -11.20 -2.50
CA VAL A 357 14.15 -10.49 -2.73
C VAL A 357 14.59 -9.80 -1.44
N SER A 358 15.88 -9.82 -1.13
CA SER A 358 16.45 -9.06 -0.01
C SER A 358 16.30 -7.56 -0.26
N ALA A 359 15.73 -6.84 0.69
CA ALA A 359 15.61 -5.39 0.60
C ALA A 359 16.94 -4.65 0.82
N GLU A 360 17.92 -5.32 1.43
CA GLU A 360 19.22 -4.74 1.73
C GLU A 360 20.10 -4.59 0.47
N ASP A 361 20.21 -5.65 -0.31
CA ASP A 361 21.17 -5.75 -1.43
C ASP A 361 20.54 -6.15 -2.77
N GLY A 362 19.23 -6.44 -2.81
CA GLY A 362 18.51 -6.80 -4.02
C GLY A 362 18.76 -8.24 -4.49
N GLN A 363 19.37 -9.09 -3.67
CA GLN A 363 19.58 -10.49 -4.04
C GLN A 363 18.27 -11.28 -3.99
N GLY A 364 18.03 -12.12 -5.01
CA GLY A 364 16.92 -13.07 -5.03
C GLY A 364 17.09 -14.12 -3.93
N ILE A 365 16.05 -14.28 -3.09
CA ILE A 365 16.02 -15.29 -2.02
C ILE A 365 15.33 -16.55 -2.53
N SER A 366 14.16 -16.38 -3.14
CA SER A 366 13.40 -17.49 -3.71
C SER A 366 12.47 -17.00 -4.82
N GLU A 367 12.07 -17.91 -5.71
CA GLU A 367 11.06 -17.67 -6.73
C GLU A 367 10.23 -18.93 -6.94
N LEU A 368 8.96 -18.74 -7.28
CA LEU A 368 8.01 -19.83 -7.55
C LEU A 368 7.07 -19.45 -8.68
N LYS A 369 6.91 -20.34 -9.64
CA LYS A 369 5.90 -20.21 -10.69
C LYS A 369 4.54 -20.65 -10.15
N ILE A 370 3.55 -19.73 -10.08
CA ILE A 370 2.22 -20.06 -9.54
C ILE A 370 1.07 -19.78 -10.52
N GLY A 371 1.32 -19.09 -11.61
CA GLY A 371 0.26 -18.73 -12.57
C GLY A 371 0.81 -18.20 -13.86
N ASP A 372 -0.02 -17.47 -14.59
CA ASP A 372 0.37 -16.87 -15.86
C ASP A 372 0.72 -15.40 -15.73
N ASN A 373 -0.07 -14.62 -15.02
CA ASN A 373 0.11 -13.18 -14.87
C ASN A 373 -0.25 -12.82 -13.42
N ILE A 374 0.71 -12.27 -12.69
CA ILE A 374 0.54 -11.87 -11.30
C ILE A 374 0.72 -10.36 -11.23
N ASN A 375 -0.38 -9.63 -11.34
CA ASN A 375 -0.40 -8.17 -11.17
C ASN A 375 -0.84 -7.76 -9.77
N ALA A 376 -1.42 -8.68 -9.01
CA ALA A 376 -1.87 -8.44 -7.65
C ALA A 376 -0.72 -8.14 -6.69
N THR A 377 -1.00 -7.36 -5.69
CA THR A 377 -0.09 -7.13 -4.55
C THR A 377 -0.31 -8.24 -3.51
N PRO A 378 0.72 -8.92 -3.02
CA PRO A 378 0.56 -9.92 -1.99
C PRO A 378 0.19 -9.30 -0.64
N ALA A 379 -0.66 -9.97 0.13
CA ALA A 379 -0.81 -9.74 1.56
C ALA A 379 0.03 -10.75 2.33
N ILE A 380 0.71 -10.30 3.39
CA ILE A 380 1.63 -11.15 4.15
C ILE A 380 1.29 -11.05 5.62
N LEU A 381 0.91 -12.17 6.23
CA LEU A 381 0.56 -12.24 7.64
C LEU A 381 0.97 -13.59 8.24
N GLY A 382 1.68 -13.54 9.38
CA GLY A 382 2.11 -14.75 10.09
C GLY A 382 3.00 -15.67 9.25
N GLY A 383 3.84 -15.10 8.36
CA GLY A 383 4.69 -15.86 7.45
C GLY A 383 3.96 -16.51 6.27
N ARG A 384 2.67 -16.23 6.10
CA ARG A 384 1.90 -16.65 4.92
C ARG A 384 1.75 -15.50 3.93
N ILE A 385 1.81 -15.83 2.65
CA ILE A 385 1.59 -14.93 1.52
C ILE A 385 0.23 -15.30 0.91
N TYR A 386 -0.62 -14.29 0.69
CA TYR A 386 -1.89 -14.43 0.00
C TYR A 386 -1.85 -13.57 -1.26
N ILE A 387 -2.08 -14.15 -2.43
CA ILE A 387 -1.95 -13.45 -3.72
C ILE A 387 -2.88 -14.04 -4.78
N GLY A 388 -3.52 -13.16 -5.54
CA GLY A 388 -4.32 -13.53 -6.70
C GLY A 388 -3.50 -13.57 -7.98
N ALA A 389 -3.96 -14.36 -8.96
CA ALA A 389 -3.39 -14.41 -10.29
C ALA A 389 -4.49 -14.45 -11.36
N PHE A 390 -4.12 -14.09 -12.60
CA PHE A 390 -5.07 -14.02 -13.73
C PHE A 390 -5.62 -15.37 -14.18
N ASN A 391 -5.03 -16.48 -13.70
CA ASN A 391 -5.59 -17.81 -13.94
C ASN A 391 -6.88 -18.11 -13.12
N GLY A 392 -7.44 -17.12 -12.47
CA GLY A 392 -8.67 -17.26 -11.69
C GLY A 392 -8.48 -17.80 -10.28
N LYS A 393 -7.25 -17.84 -9.77
CA LYS A 393 -6.97 -18.41 -8.46
C LYS A 393 -6.44 -17.39 -7.47
N LEU A 394 -6.84 -17.56 -6.21
CA LEU A 394 -6.18 -16.99 -5.05
C LEU A 394 -5.33 -18.08 -4.39
N TYR A 395 -4.10 -17.76 -4.09
CA TYR A 395 -3.14 -18.67 -3.47
C TYR A 395 -2.80 -18.25 -2.05
N SER A 396 -2.61 -19.23 -1.16
CA SER A 396 -1.87 -19.08 0.09
C SER A 396 -0.57 -19.86 0.01
N LEU A 397 0.54 -19.20 0.33
CA LEU A 397 1.89 -19.77 0.29
C LEU A 397 2.58 -19.54 1.64
N LYS A 398 3.64 -20.33 1.90
CA LYS A 398 4.53 -20.17 3.06
C LYS A 398 5.97 -20.46 2.69
#